data_dadee4441adf5ba3b2b5b332b3d133c2
#
_entry.id   dadee4441adf5ba3b2b5b332b3d133c2
#
_cell.length_a   1.000
_cell.length_b   1.000
_cell.length_c   1.000
_cell.angle_alpha   90.00
_cell.angle_beta   90.00
_cell.angle_gamma   90.00
#
_symmetry.space_group_name_H-M   'P 1'
#
loop_
_entity.id
_entity.type
_entity.pdbx_description
1 polymer ?
#
loop_
_entity_poly.entity_id
_entity_poly.type
_entity_poly.pdbx_seq_one_letter_code
_entity_poly.pdbx_strand_id
1 'polypeptide(L)'
;MAKIKVLDRLVAARIAAGEVIDRPAAIARELIDNSIDAKASEISVDVRGGGIESLSVIDDGCGIEKDDLPLTTQPHATRKISQLDDLYHLNTMGFRGEALYSISSVSKLSISSTGWTYTADCTTDGELTKGGCERGTRITSEELFKNLPVRRSFLKREASEAQLIKNTFISKAMAFENIHFKYYQDGA
;
A
#
# COMPACT_ATOMS: atom_id res chain seq x y z
N MET A 1 -24.28 29.57 13.37
CA MET A 1 -23.25 29.35 12.35
C MET A 1 -22.08 28.60 12.97
N ALA A 2 -21.64 27.51 12.37
CA ALA A 2 -20.46 26.78 12.83
C ALA A 2 -19.21 27.66 12.62
N LYS A 3 -18.37 27.82 13.64
CA LYS A 3 -17.10 28.56 13.53
C LYS A 3 -16.06 27.70 12.82
N ILE A 4 -15.29 28.29 11.92
CA ILE A 4 -14.11 27.63 11.31
C ILE A 4 -13.13 27.34 12.45
N LYS A 5 -12.63 26.08 12.48
CA LYS A 5 -11.62 25.61 13.43
C LYS A 5 -10.46 24.97 12.68
N VAL A 6 -9.25 25.18 13.16
CA VAL A 6 -8.08 24.43 12.68
C VAL A 6 -8.19 23.01 13.22
N LEU A 7 -8.08 22.03 12.33
CA LEU A 7 -8.09 20.62 12.70
C LEU A 7 -6.80 20.24 13.44
N ASP A 8 -6.90 19.28 14.33
CA ASP A 8 -5.73 18.61 14.89
C ASP A 8 -4.87 18.03 13.76
N ARG A 9 -3.55 18.08 13.91
CA ARG A 9 -2.58 17.63 12.89
C ARG A 9 -2.81 16.16 12.48
N LEU A 10 -3.13 15.30 13.45
CA LEU A 10 -3.38 13.88 13.21
C LEU A 10 -4.67 13.68 12.40
N VAL A 11 -5.72 14.43 12.75
CA VAL A 11 -7.00 14.40 12.01
C VAL A 11 -6.82 14.93 10.60
N ALA A 12 -6.11 16.06 10.42
CA ALA A 12 -5.82 16.62 9.10
C ALA A 12 -5.00 15.65 8.23
N ALA A 13 -3.98 15.03 8.79
CA ALA A 13 -3.14 14.05 8.11
C ALA A 13 -3.94 12.81 7.69
N ARG A 14 -4.84 12.28 8.54
CA ARG A 14 -5.73 11.16 8.20
C ARG A 14 -6.72 11.51 7.08
N ILE A 15 -7.25 12.73 7.08
CA ILE A 15 -8.13 13.19 6.00
C ILE A 15 -7.35 13.24 4.68
N ALA A 16 -6.16 13.86 4.68
CA ALA A 16 -5.29 13.96 3.52
C ALA A 16 -4.85 12.58 3.00
N ALA A 17 -4.43 11.67 3.90
CA ALA A 17 -4.09 10.30 3.54
C ALA A 17 -5.25 9.56 2.89
N GLY A 18 -6.46 9.73 3.43
CA GLY A 18 -7.67 9.16 2.85
C GLY A 18 -8.05 9.76 1.49
N GLU A 19 -7.55 10.92 1.10
CA GLU A 19 -7.76 11.50 -0.23
C GLU A 19 -6.83 10.88 -1.28
N VAL A 20 -5.68 10.33 -0.87
CA VAL A 20 -4.71 9.66 -1.76
C VAL A 20 -5.23 8.30 -2.22
N ILE A 21 -5.87 7.54 -1.32
CA ILE A 21 -6.44 6.23 -1.62
C ILE A 21 -7.95 6.37 -1.81
N ASP A 22 -8.42 6.32 -3.05
CA ASP A 22 -9.83 6.43 -3.41
C ASP A 22 -10.49 5.05 -3.67
N ARG A 23 -9.71 4.04 -4.02
CA ARG A 23 -10.17 2.69 -4.38
C ARG A 23 -9.08 1.62 -4.30
N PRO A 24 -9.44 0.31 -4.35
CA PRO A 24 -8.46 -0.78 -4.33
C PRO A 24 -7.39 -0.70 -5.43
N ALA A 25 -7.73 -0.26 -6.63
CA ALA A 25 -6.78 -0.13 -7.74
C ALA A 25 -5.66 0.89 -7.46
N ALA A 26 -5.92 1.93 -6.64
CA ALA A 26 -4.90 2.87 -6.21
C ALA A 26 -3.89 2.18 -5.27
N ILE A 27 -4.36 1.34 -4.34
CA ILE A 27 -3.50 0.52 -3.48
C ILE A 27 -2.63 -0.42 -4.33
N ALA A 28 -3.25 -1.17 -5.26
CA ALA A 28 -2.52 -2.08 -6.14
C ALA A 28 -1.40 -1.37 -6.89
N ARG A 29 -1.66 -0.18 -7.44
CA ARG A 29 -0.66 0.62 -8.14
C ARG A 29 0.52 0.97 -7.24
N GLU A 30 0.26 1.54 -6.07
CA GLU A 30 1.31 1.96 -5.14
C GLU A 30 2.17 0.77 -4.66
N LEU A 31 1.54 -0.38 -4.36
CA LEU A 31 2.26 -1.55 -3.90
C LEU A 31 3.10 -2.20 -5.01
N ILE A 32 2.57 -2.30 -6.24
CA ILE A 32 3.33 -2.79 -7.40
C ILE A 32 4.52 -1.85 -7.68
N ASP A 33 4.33 -0.53 -7.65
CA ASP A 33 5.39 0.44 -7.85
C ASP A 33 6.50 0.32 -6.79
N ASN A 34 6.12 0.07 -5.53
CA ASN A 34 7.10 -0.20 -4.48
C ASN A 34 7.89 -1.49 -4.71
N SER A 35 7.25 -2.55 -5.20
CA SER A 35 7.93 -3.82 -5.55
C SER A 35 8.91 -3.63 -6.73
N ILE A 36 8.53 -2.86 -7.75
CA ILE A 36 9.41 -2.50 -8.87
C ILE A 36 10.64 -1.70 -8.37
N ASP A 37 10.40 -0.71 -7.50
CA ASP A 37 11.47 0.08 -6.89
C ASP A 37 12.41 -0.77 -6.01
N ALA A 38 11.87 -1.82 -5.35
CA ALA A 38 12.64 -2.81 -4.59
C ALA A 38 13.44 -3.78 -5.47
N LYS A 39 13.42 -3.58 -6.81
CA LYS A 39 14.13 -4.42 -7.80
C LYS A 39 13.68 -5.88 -7.77
N ALA A 40 12.39 -6.09 -7.57
CA ALA A 40 11.80 -7.42 -7.65
C ALA A 40 11.96 -8.01 -9.06
N SER A 41 12.19 -9.30 -9.12
CA SER A 41 12.15 -10.10 -10.36
C SER A 41 10.83 -10.85 -10.51
N GLU A 42 10.10 -11.05 -9.42
CA GLU A 42 8.77 -11.63 -9.38
C GLU A 42 7.83 -10.79 -8.52
N ILE A 43 6.62 -10.50 -9.03
CA ILE A 43 5.56 -9.77 -8.32
C ILE A 43 4.25 -10.54 -8.46
N SER A 44 3.66 -10.90 -7.32
CA SER A 44 2.37 -11.58 -7.26
C SER A 44 1.31 -10.67 -6.62
N VAL A 45 0.14 -10.58 -7.23
CA VAL A 45 -1.01 -9.83 -6.71
C VAL A 45 -2.16 -10.80 -6.46
N ASP A 46 -2.66 -10.83 -5.21
CA ASP A 46 -3.82 -11.63 -4.80
C ASP A 46 -4.96 -10.68 -4.39
N VAL A 47 -6.14 -10.87 -4.98
CA VAL A 47 -7.31 -10.00 -4.83
C VAL A 47 -8.49 -10.81 -4.34
N ARG A 48 -9.16 -10.36 -3.27
CA ARG A 48 -10.40 -10.95 -2.76
C ARG A 48 -11.45 -9.89 -2.55
N GLY A 49 -12.71 -10.22 -2.89
CA GLY A 49 -13.83 -9.30 -2.77
C GLY A 49 -13.57 -7.97 -3.50
N GLY A 50 -13.00 -8.03 -4.72
CA GLY A 50 -12.63 -6.83 -5.49
C GLY A 50 -11.52 -5.98 -4.88
N GLY A 51 -10.72 -6.54 -3.95
CA GLY A 51 -9.69 -5.83 -3.20
C GLY A 51 -10.23 -4.99 -2.04
N ILE A 52 -11.53 -5.08 -1.77
CA ILE A 52 -12.19 -4.44 -0.62
C ILE A 52 -12.02 -5.30 0.63
N GLU A 53 -12.17 -6.61 0.47
CA GLU A 53 -11.95 -7.59 1.54
C GLU A 53 -10.45 -7.74 1.81
N SER A 54 -9.67 -8.06 0.79
CA SER A 54 -8.22 -8.20 0.87
C SER A 54 -7.55 -7.93 -0.48
N LEU A 55 -6.43 -7.23 -0.43
CA LEU A 55 -5.50 -7.04 -1.54
C LEU A 55 -4.08 -7.27 -1.02
N SER A 56 -3.39 -8.27 -1.57
CA SER A 56 -2.01 -8.60 -1.21
C SER A 56 -1.09 -8.46 -2.41
N VAL A 57 0.07 -7.84 -2.20
CA VAL A 57 1.17 -7.81 -3.17
C VAL A 57 2.39 -8.45 -2.51
N ILE A 58 3.00 -9.39 -3.23
CA ILE A 58 4.15 -10.16 -2.77
C ILE A 58 5.26 -10.00 -3.80
N ASP A 59 6.45 -9.68 -3.35
CA ASP A 59 7.63 -9.54 -4.20
C ASP A 59 8.85 -10.27 -3.62
N ASP A 60 9.84 -10.52 -4.47
CA ASP A 60 11.14 -11.11 -4.12
C ASP A 60 12.26 -10.05 -4.08
N GLY A 61 11.92 -8.77 -3.95
CA GLY A 61 12.83 -7.64 -3.94
C GLY A 61 13.77 -7.59 -2.73
N CYS A 62 14.38 -6.42 -2.51
CA CYS A 62 15.40 -6.23 -1.46
C CYS A 62 14.86 -6.36 -0.03
N GLY A 63 13.54 -6.35 0.15
CA GLY A 63 12.91 -6.42 1.46
C GLY A 63 13.01 -5.11 2.27
N ILE A 64 12.50 -5.20 3.52
CA ILE A 64 12.48 -4.13 4.50
C ILE A 64 13.09 -4.68 5.80
N GLU A 65 14.08 -3.99 6.34
CA GLU A 65 14.72 -4.38 7.59
C GLU A 65 13.75 -4.27 8.77
N LYS A 66 13.94 -5.13 9.77
CA LYS A 66 13.08 -5.20 10.96
C LYS A 66 12.82 -3.83 11.59
N ASP A 67 13.86 -3.05 11.78
CA ASP A 67 13.80 -1.76 12.49
C ASP A 67 13.11 -0.67 11.63
N ASP A 68 13.08 -0.84 10.30
CA ASP A 68 12.40 0.05 9.36
C ASP A 68 10.90 -0.27 9.22
N LEU A 69 10.46 -1.51 9.55
CA LEU A 69 9.06 -1.90 9.39
C LEU A 69 8.08 -0.95 10.08
N PRO A 70 8.26 -0.55 11.36
CA PRO A 70 7.37 0.40 12.01
C PRO A 70 7.40 1.80 11.38
N LEU A 71 8.50 2.18 10.75
CA LEU A 71 8.64 3.48 10.09
C LEU A 71 7.83 3.57 8.80
N THR A 72 7.54 2.43 8.15
CA THR A 72 6.82 2.39 6.87
C THR A 72 5.43 3.02 6.92
N THR A 73 4.79 3.02 8.09
CA THR A 73 3.47 3.62 8.33
C THR A 73 3.54 4.98 9.01
N GLN A 74 4.73 5.59 9.09
CA GLN A 74 4.88 6.98 9.52
C GLN A 74 4.76 7.93 8.32
N PRO A 75 4.13 9.10 8.49
CA PRO A 75 4.08 10.10 7.42
C PRO A 75 5.48 10.57 7.06
N HIS A 76 5.74 10.77 5.76
CA HIS A 76 7.02 11.26 5.21
C HIS A 76 8.23 10.34 5.46
N ALA A 77 8.02 9.07 5.83
CA ALA A 77 9.10 8.10 5.97
C ALA A 77 9.45 7.49 4.61
N THR A 78 10.66 7.77 4.11
CA THR A 78 11.14 7.25 2.82
C THR A 78 12.64 7.07 2.83
N ARG A 79 13.13 6.04 2.14
CA ARG A 79 14.56 5.84 1.83
C ARG A 79 14.94 6.38 0.45
N LYS A 80 13.97 6.86 -0.33
CA LYS A 80 14.12 7.19 -1.76
C LYS A 80 14.66 8.59 -1.99
N ILE A 81 14.48 9.50 -1.04
CA ILE A 81 14.98 10.87 -1.08
C ILE A 81 15.49 11.28 0.30
N SER A 82 16.56 12.05 0.35
CA SER A 82 17.13 12.63 1.57
C SER A 82 17.33 14.15 1.49
N GLN A 83 17.44 14.68 0.28
CA GLN A 83 17.69 16.10 0.00
C GLN A 83 16.76 16.62 -1.08
N LEU A 84 16.60 17.95 -1.13
CA LEU A 84 15.74 18.62 -2.14
C LEU A 84 16.22 18.34 -3.56
N ASP A 85 17.55 18.22 -3.76
CA ASP A 85 18.16 17.94 -5.05
C ASP A 85 17.80 16.56 -5.59
N ASP A 86 17.51 15.58 -4.71
CA ASP A 86 17.08 14.24 -5.10
C ASP A 86 15.76 14.28 -5.91
N LEU A 87 14.92 15.33 -5.71
CA LEU A 87 13.67 15.52 -6.46
C LEU A 87 13.89 15.78 -7.96
N TYR A 88 15.06 16.31 -8.34
CA TYR A 88 15.40 16.55 -9.75
C TYR A 88 16.00 15.32 -10.44
N HIS A 89 16.34 14.28 -9.68
CA HIS A 89 17.01 13.07 -10.18
C HIS A 89 16.29 11.79 -9.78
N LEU A 90 14.95 11.83 -9.68
CA LEU A 90 14.14 10.70 -9.28
C LEU A 90 14.25 9.55 -10.30
N ASN A 91 14.78 8.41 -9.84
CA ASN A 91 14.82 7.15 -10.58
C ASN A 91 13.85 6.10 -10.01
N THR A 92 12.89 6.53 -9.16
CA THR A 92 11.91 5.68 -8.49
C THR A 92 10.49 6.08 -8.87
N MET A 93 9.56 5.12 -8.89
CA MET A 93 8.14 5.37 -9.20
C MET A 93 7.45 6.17 -8.08
N GLY A 94 7.83 5.90 -6.82
CA GLY A 94 7.32 6.62 -5.64
C GLY A 94 8.46 7.31 -4.87
N PHE A 95 8.18 8.45 -4.24
CA PHE A 95 9.18 9.19 -3.46
C PHE A 95 8.64 9.89 -2.20
N ARG A 96 7.31 10.03 -2.07
CA ARG A 96 6.68 10.86 -1.03
C ARG A 96 6.71 10.27 0.37
N GLY A 97 6.92 8.94 0.52
CA GLY A 97 6.88 8.27 1.82
C GLY A 97 5.50 8.28 2.47
N GLU A 98 4.43 8.34 1.68
CA GLU A 98 3.06 8.48 2.18
C GLU A 98 2.13 7.33 1.82
N ALA A 99 2.52 6.46 0.88
CA ALA A 99 1.65 5.41 0.36
C ALA A 99 1.21 4.43 1.45
N LEU A 100 2.14 3.81 2.18
CA LEU A 100 1.82 2.84 3.23
C LEU A 100 1.12 3.48 4.44
N TYR A 101 1.50 4.72 4.81
CA TYR A 101 0.78 5.51 5.80
C TYR A 101 -0.67 5.76 5.37
N SER A 102 -0.90 6.17 4.11
CA SER A 102 -2.24 6.41 3.58
C SER A 102 -3.08 5.13 3.57
N ILE A 103 -2.50 3.99 3.18
CA ILE A 103 -3.17 2.69 3.17
C ILE A 103 -3.54 2.26 4.59
N SER A 104 -2.61 2.35 5.57
CA SER A 104 -2.88 2.00 6.97
C SER A 104 -3.95 2.88 7.61
N SER A 105 -4.12 4.11 7.15
CA SER A 105 -5.14 5.04 7.63
C SER A 105 -6.57 4.64 7.21
N VAL A 106 -6.72 3.84 6.15
CA VAL A 106 -8.02 3.48 5.56
C VAL A 106 -8.28 1.97 5.52
N SER A 107 -7.32 1.15 5.95
CA SER A 107 -7.42 -0.32 5.99
C SER A 107 -6.57 -0.88 7.13
N LYS A 108 -6.74 -2.17 7.43
CA LYS A 108 -5.78 -2.91 8.23
C LYS A 108 -4.63 -3.34 7.33
N LEU A 109 -3.43 -2.86 7.62
CA LEU A 109 -2.23 -3.09 6.82
C LEU A 109 -1.29 -4.06 7.54
N SER A 110 -0.88 -5.13 6.86
CA SER A 110 0.17 -6.05 7.32
C SER A 110 1.34 -6.02 6.35
N ILE A 111 2.55 -5.83 6.88
CA ILE A 111 3.80 -5.79 6.11
C ILE A 111 4.72 -6.87 6.66
N SER A 112 5.04 -7.86 5.83
CA SER A 112 5.89 -8.99 6.20
C SER A 112 7.16 -8.98 5.37
N SER A 113 8.33 -8.95 6.03
CA SER A 113 9.65 -8.97 5.38
C SER A 113 10.72 -9.42 6.36
N THR A 114 11.79 -10.05 5.85
CA THR A 114 12.98 -10.47 6.64
C THR A 114 12.64 -11.28 7.92
N GLY A 115 11.60 -12.13 7.83
CA GLY A 115 11.15 -12.97 8.94
C GLY A 115 10.38 -12.24 10.05
N TRP A 116 9.90 -11.03 9.80
CA TRP A 116 9.08 -10.22 10.70
C TRP A 116 7.82 -9.73 10.02
N THR A 117 6.77 -9.55 10.79
CA THR A 117 5.50 -8.96 10.33
C THR A 117 5.13 -7.78 11.22
N TYR A 118 4.88 -6.64 10.59
CA TYR A 118 4.34 -5.45 11.22
C TYR A 118 2.90 -5.24 10.78
N THR A 119 1.99 -5.09 11.73
CA THR A 119 0.56 -4.87 11.46
C THR A 119 0.15 -3.53 12.07
N ALA A 120 -0.50 -2.68 11.28
CA ALA A 120 -0.99 -1.37 11.70
C ALA A 120 -2.37 -1.09 11.10
N ASP A 121 -3.15 -0.30 11.81
CA ASP A 121 -4.41 0.26 11.33
C ASP A 121 -4.61 1.69 11.84
N CYS A 122 -5.76 2.30 11.52
CA CYS A 122 -6.07 3.66 11.94
C CYS A 122 -6.37 3.82 13.45
N THR A 123 -6.48 2.73 14.22
CA THR A 123 -6.96 2.72 15.61
C THR A 123 -5.91 2.30 16.62
N THR A 124 -4.89 1.56 16.18
CA THR A 124 -3.88 0.97 17.06
C THR A 124 -2.47 1.43 16.67
N ASP A 125 -1.62 1.60 17.68
CA ASP A 125 -0.17 1.60 17.47
C ASP A 125 0.23 0.25 16.88
N GLY A 126 1.08 0.27 15.84
CA GLY A 126 1.41 -0.95 15.11
C GLY A 126 2.11 -1.98 15.99
N GLU A 127 1.88 -3.25 15.66
CA GLU A 127 2.47 -4.42 16.34
C GLU A 127 3.50 -5.11 15.46
N LEU A 128 4.69 -5.37 16.02
CA LEU A 128 5.76 -6.10 15.36
C LEU A 128 5.87 -7.51 15.94
N THR A 129 5.66 -8.54 15.11
CA THR A 129 5.72 -9.95 15.48
C THR A 129 6.77 -10.69 14.66
N LYS A 130 7.36 -11.75 15.25
CA LYS A 130 8.29 -12.61 14.53
C LYS A 130 7.52 -13.61 13.67
N GLY A 131 7.93 -13.76 12.42
CA GLY A 131 7.34 -14.67 11.43
C GLY A 131 6.97 -13.95 10.14
N GLY A 132 6.64 -14.73 9.12
CA GLY A 132 6.21 -14.24 7.81
C GLY A 132 7.25 -14.45 6.71
N CYS A 133 7.35 -13.51 5.77
CA CYS A 133 8.17 -13.61 4.59
C CYS A 133 9.66 -13.52 4.93
N GLU A 134 10.45 -14.55 4.58
CA GLU A 134 11.91 -14.55 4.81
C GLU A 134 12.68 -13.74 3.76
N ARG A 135 12.18 -13.69 2.53
CA ARG A 135 12.79 -12.98 1.40
C ARG A 135 11.76 -12.10 0.72
N GLY A 136 12.19 -10.90 0.30
CA GLY A 136 11.31 -9.92 -0.32
C GLY A 136 10.32 -9.31 0.66
N THR A 137 9.15 -8.90 0.14
CA THR A 137 8.12 -8.26 0.95
C THR A 137 6.74 -8.80 0.57
N ARG A 138 5.89 -8.97 1.59
CA ARG A 138 4.45 -9.15 1.41
C ARG A 138 3.73 -8.02 2.10
N ILE A 139 2.89 -7.31 1.37
CA ILE A 139 2.04 -6.26 1.91
C ILE A 139 0.58 -6.64 1.64
N THR A 140 -0.23 -6.68 2.70
CA THR A 140 -1.65 -7.02 2.63
C THR A 140 -2.47 -5.90 3.25
N SER A 141 -3.42 -5.37 2.47
CA SER A 141 -4.45 -4.43 2.91
C SER A 141 -5.76 -5.18 3.05
N GLU A 142 -6.37 -5.13 4.23
CA GLU A 142 -7.64 -5.79 4.55
C GLU A 142 -8.68 -4.78 4.99
N GLU A 143 -9.96 -5.11 4.77
CA GLU A 143 -11.11 -4.33 5.26
C GLU A 143 -11.12 -2.86 4.83
N LEU A 144 -10.81 -2.60 3.54
CA LEU A 144 -10.72 -1.24 3.01
C LEU A 144 -11.97 -0.40 3.34
N PHE A 145 -11.74 0.81 3.87
CA PHE A 145 -12.75 1.78 4.29
C PHE A 145 -13.75 1.28 5.34
N LYS A 146 -13.42 0.23 6.11
CA LYS A 146 -14.27 -0.21 7.24
C LYS A 146 -14.51 0.94 8.24
N ASN A 147 -13.49 1.74 8.48
CA ASN A 147 -13.52 2.93 9.34
C ASN A 147 -14.14 4.18 8.68
N LEU A 148 -14.46 4.13 7.38
CA LEU A 148 -15.00 5.24 6.58
C LEU A 148 -16.22 4.79 5.76
N PRO A 149 -17.39 4.52 6.41
CA PRO A 149 -18.57 3.93 5.74
C PRO A 149 -19.06 4.74 4.54
N VAL A 150 -18.98 6.07 4.61
CA VAL A 150 -19.37 6.95 3.50
C VAL A 150 -18.47 6.72 2.29
N ARG A 151 -17.15 6.59 2.48
CA ARG A 151 -16.23 6.29 1.37
C ARG A 151 -16.47 4.89 0.81
N ARG A 152 -16.72 3.92 1.68
CA ARG A 152 -17.04 2.55 1.27
C ARG A 152 -18.28 2.49 0.35
N SER A 153 -19.28 3.34 0.59
CA SER A 153 -20.50 3.39 -0.24
C SER A 153 -20.27 3.95 -1.66
N PHE A 154 -19.15 4.65 -1.90
CA PHE A 154 -18.77 5.12 -3.24
C PHE A 154 -18.01 4.08 -4.08
N LEU A 155 -17.56 2.97 -3.47
CA LEU A 155 -16.95 1.89 -4.22
C LEU A 155 -17.96 1.22 -5.14
N LYS A 156 -17.49 0.78 -6.28
CA LYS A 156 -18.29 0.00 -7.23
C LYS A 156 -18.50 -1.42 -6.69
N ARG A 157 -19.26 -2.23 -7.45
CA ARG A 157 -19.37 -3.67 -7.18
C ARG A 157 -17.99 -4.33 -7.24
N GLU A 158 -17.78 -5.36 -6.44
CA GLU A 158 -16.50 -6.10 -6.33
C GLU A 158 -15.92 -6.50 -7.69
N ALA A 159 -16.74 -7.03 -8.60
CA ALA A 159 -16.29 -7.38 -9.94
C ALA A 159 -15.75 -6.18 -10.74
N SER A 160 -16.33 -4.99 -10.54
CA SER A 160 -15.87 -3.77 -11.21
C SER A 160 -14.57 -3.24 -10.60
N GLU A 161 -14.40 -3.32 -9.27
CA GLU A 161 -13.15 -2.95 -8.61
C GLU A 161 -12.04 -3.94 -8.96
N ALA A 162 -12.31 -5.26 -8.98
CA ALA A 162 -11.37 -6.28 -9.44
C ALA A 162 -10.89 -6.01 -10.87
N GLN A 163 -11.80 -5.62 -11.78
CA GLN A 163 -11.42 -5.28 -13.15
C GLN A 163 -10.49 -4.06 -13.23
N LEU A 164 -10.68 -3.05 -12.37
CA LEU A 164 -9.80 -1.88 -12.29
C LEU A 164 -8.41 -2.28 -11.79
N ILE A 165 -8.32 -3.15 -10.77
CA ILE A 165 -7.05 -3.70 -10.30
C ILE A 165 -6.35 -4.47 -11.43
N LYS A 166 -7.09 -5.36 -12.11
CA LYS A 166 -6.56 -6.16 -13.23
C LYS A 166 -6.01 -5.28 -14.36
N ASN A 167 -6.70 -4.19 -14.69
CA ASN A 167 -6.23 -3.24 -15.71
C ASN A 167 -4.92 -2.56 -15.27
N THR A 168 -4.82 -2.14 -14.01
CA THR A 168 -3.59 -1.58 -13.42
C THR A 168 -2.46 -2.59 -13.49
N PHE A 169 -2.72 -3.84 -13.07
CA PHE A 169 -1.76 -4.95 -13.11
C PHE A 169 -1.24 -5.21 -14.54
N ILE A 170 -2.15 -5.34 -15.53
CA ILE A 170 -1.78 -5.56 -16.92
C ILE A 170 -0.92 -4.41 -17.45
N SER A 171 -1.30 -3.16 -17.17
CA SER A 171 -0.53 -1.99 -17.59
C SER A 171 0.90 -2.01 -17.05
N LYS A 172 1.11 -2.43 -15.80
CA LYS A 172 2.43 -2.56 -15.20
C LYS A 172 3.21 -3.75 -15.79
N ALA A 173 2.57 -4.91 -15.96
CA ALA A 173 3.19 -6.09 -16.56
C ALA A 173 3.69 -5.83 -18.00
N MET A 174 2.93 -5.07 -18.78
CA MET A 174 3.34 -4.69 -20.14
C MET A 174 4.49 -3.67 -20.16
N ALA A 175 4.64 -2.84 -19.14
CA ALA A 175 5.69 -1.84 -19.07
C ALA A 175 7.03 -2.39 -18.55
N PHE A 176 7.02 -3.54 -17.84
CA PHE A 176 8.18 -4.12 -17.17
C PHE A 176 8.37 -5.60 -17.57
N GLU A 177 8.76 -5.83 -18.81
CA GLU A 177 8.89 -7.17 -19.44
C GLU A 177 9.89 -8.09 -18.72
N ASN A 178 10.84 -7.54 -17.97
CA ASN A 178 11.86 -8.30 -17.23
C ASN A 178 11.37 -8.79 -15.86
N ILE A 179 10.14 -8.47 -15.45
CA ILE A 179 9.56 -8.89 -14.18
C ILE A 179 8.52 -9.97 -14.44
N HIS A 180 8.57 -11.04 -13.67
CA HIS A 180 7.56 -12.09 -13.72
C HIS A 180 6.33 -11.72 -12.90
N PHE A 181 5.21 -11.42 -13.56
CA PHE A 181 3.96 -11.01 -12.91
C PHE A 181 2.96 -12.16 -12.79
N LYS A 182 2.39 -12.33 -11.59
CA LYS A 182 1.32 -13.30 -11.30
C LYS A 182 0.09 -12.59 -10.72
N TYR A 183 -1.09 -12.96 -11.17
CA TYR A 183 -2.35 -12.39 -10.69
C TYR A 183 -3.30 -13.49 -10.26
N TYR A 184 -3.80 -13.39 -9.04
CA TYR A 184 -4.78 -14.30 -8.46
C TYR A 184 -6.01 -13.52 -8.04
N GLN A 185 -7.18 -14.09 -8.27
CA GLN A 185 -8.45 -13.49 -7.90
C GLN A 185 -9.36 -14.54 -7.30
N ASP A 186 -9.85 -14.31 -6.06
CA ASP A 186 -10.79 -15.14 -5.33
C ASP A 186 -10.38 -16.63 -5.26
N GLY A 187 -9.06 -16.87 -5.22
CA GLY A 187 -8.46 -18.20 -5.06
C GLY A 187 -8.22 -18.96 -6.37
N ALA A 188 -8.34 -18.29 -7.53
CA ALA A 188 -8.09 -18.86 -8.86
C ALA A 188 -6.89 -18.18 -9.55
#